data_d10b6bc0bc80b1f46a18e6d128dbaebd
#
_entry.id   d10b6bc0bc80b1f46a18e6d128dbaebd
#
_cell.length_a   1.000
_cell.length_b   1.000
_cell.length_c   1.000
_cell.angle_alpha   90.00
_cell.angle_beta   90.00
_cell.angle_gamma   90.00
#
_symmetry.space_group_name_H-M   'P 1'
#
loop_
_entity.id
_entity.type
_entity.pdbx_description
1 polymer ?
#
loop_
_entity_poly.entity_id
_entity_poly.type
_entity_poly.pdbx_seq_one_letter_code
_entity_poly.pdbx_strand_id
1 'polypeptide(L)'
;PISRAAASQRAGRCGRVSAGVCFKLYDEEDYNKRSAYTEPEILRSSLAGVILRMKSLHLGDVEDFPFLEAPLPRMIADGYQLLAELGAIDETSKDLTQVGFELAKLPLDPKIGRMILAAREHNCLREVLIIAAALGTQDPRDRPQEHAATADQAHAKWKDEKSEFLSYLKLWAAGDEVWKHETSNKQRQWCRQNFINWLRLREWRDVHGQLMTLCHEHGWKENQLPASYEAIHKALLTGLLGHIGLISEEDKNYLGARGIRFYIHPGSSLLKKAGRWIVAAEIVETSRLFARCIAKIEPEWMEQVGGHLIRKHVYEPHWEKGPGQVVAWERVTLHGLMIHAKRRVHYGPMDPKLAREILIREALVVGQVGEDWVRKWRFFQHNAKLMKEIEALEHKARRPDVLVDDELIYAFYDSRIPEGIITLAAFDHWRREAEAANPKLLCLEKEQLMRHEAAGITTDAFPPELVHRGRSFKLGYHHDPGAADDGVTLTLPLTALNQLPANRCEWLVPGLLKEKVLALLKTLQQKYRHRLQPLDEFATN
;
A
#
# COMPACT_ATOMS: atom_id res chain seq x y z
N PRO A 1 11.78 13.12 -35.23
CA PRO A 1 11.95 13.97 -36.44
C PRO A 1 11.09 15.23 -36.34
N ILE A 2 11.58 16.36 -36.85
CA ILE A 2 10.80 17.61 -36.93
C ILE A 2 9.82 17.55 -38.11
N SER A 3 8.67 18.21 -38.00
CA SER A 3 7.70 18.33 -39.11
C SER A 3 8.23 19.16 -40.27
N ARG A 4 7.61 19.04 -41.45
CA ARG A 4 7.97 19.86 -42.64
C ARG A 4 7.78 21.35 -42.37
N ALA A 5 6.68 21.74 -41.68
CA ALA A 5 6.43 23.13 -41.29
C ALA A 5 7.53 23.66 -40.35
N ALA A 6 7.94 22.89 -39.33
CA ALA A 6 9.01 23.28 -38.41
C ALA A 6 10.35 23.41 -39.12
N ALA A 7 10.67 22.52 -40.09
CA ALA A 7 11.87 22.60 -40.90
C ALA A 7 11.84 23.85 -41.80
N SER A 8 10.70 24.16 -42.43
CA SER A 8 10.52 25.37 -43.24
C SER A 8 10.62 26.65 -42.41
N GLN A 9 10.05 26.67 -41.20
CA GLN A 9 10.16 27.82 -40.30
C GLN A 9 11.63 28.06 -39.87
N ARG A 10 12.40 27.00 -39.63
CA ARG A 10 13.83 27.11 -39.32
C ARG A 10 14.61 27.64 -40.52
N ALA A 11 14.35 27.13 -41.73
CA ALA A 11 14.95 27.61 -42.94
C ALA A 11 14.65 29.09 -43.22
N GLY A 12 13.39 29.53 -42.96
CA GLY A 12 12.99 30.92 -43.13
C GLY A 12 13.69 31.92 -42.20
N ARG A 13 14.32 31.44 -41.11
CA ARG A 13 15.13 32.31 -40.24
C ARG A 13 16.43 32.76 -40.89
N CYS A 14 16.97 32.02 -41.87
CA CYS A 14 18.16 32.40 -42.61
C CYS A 14 17.95 33.64 -43.47
N GLY A 15 16.72 33.96 -43.87
CA GLY A 15 16.39 35.07 -44.78
C GLY A 15 15.90 36.38 -44.12
N ARG A 16 16.04 36.56 -42.82
CA ARG A 16 15.45 37.71 -42.12
C ARG A 16 16.17 39.02 -42.29
N VAL A 17 17.49 38.99 -42.46
CA VAL A 17 18.35 40.17 -42.57
C VAL A 17 19.00 40.25 -43.97
N SER A 18 19.39 39.12 -44.55
CA SER A 18 19.98 38.99 -45.87
C SER A 18 19.66 37.61 -46.45
N ALA A 19 19.90 37.42 -47.75
CA ALA A 19 19.76 36.11 -48.39
C ALA A 19 20.66 35.09 -47.67
N GLY A 20 20.10 33.95 -47.28
CA GLY A 20 20.82 32.89 -46.57
C GLY A 20 20.54 31.51 -47.16
N VAL A 21 21.43 30.56 -46.89
CA VAL A 21 21.30 29.16 -47.32
C VAL A 21 21.14 28.27 -46.12
N CYS A 22 20.15 27.38 -46.13
CA CYS A 22 19.89 26.41 -45.09
C CYS A 22 20.25 25.00 -45.54
N PHE A 23 21.30 24.41 -44.97
CA PHE A 23 21.67 23.02 -45.21
C PHE A 23 20.90 22.09 -44.27
N LYS A 24 20.20 21.12 -44.84
CA LYS A 24 19.47 20.08 -44.09
C LYS A 24 20.33 18.82 -44.05
N LEU A 25 20.62 18.31 -42.87
CA LEU A 25 21.43 17.09 -42.63
C LEU A 25 20.60 15.80 -42.68
N TYR A 26 19.63 15.74 -43.58
CA TYR A 26 18.79 14.59 -43.89
C TYR A 26 18.39 14.64 -45.36
N ASP A 27 18.10 13.49 -45.94
CA ASP A 27 17.76 13.39 -47.37
C ASP A 27 16.34 13.93 -47.68
N GLU A 28 16.09 14.15 -48.96
CA GLU A 28 14.82 14.70 -49.45
C GLU A 28 13.67 13.67 -49.29
N GLU A 29 13.97 12.38 -49.41
CA GLU A 29 12.99 11.32 -49.26
C GLU A 29 12.50 11.25 -47.79
N ASP A 30 13.41 11.30 -46.81
CA ASP A 30 13.08 11.40 -45.38
C ASP A 30 12.26 12.66 -45.09
N TYR A 31 12.63 13.82 -45.66
CA TYR A 31 11.86 15.05 -45.51
C TYR A 31 10.42 14.92 -45.99
N ASN A 32 10.22 14.31 -47.15
CA ASN A 32 8.91 14.17 -47.76
C ASN A 32 8.00 13.17 -47.02
N LYS A 33 8.58 12.20 -46.33
CA LYS A 33 7.89 11.24 -45.48
C LYS A 33 7.45 11.83 -44.13
N ARG A 34 7.98 12.98 -43.71
CA ARG A 34 7.66 13.61 -42.44
C ARG A 34 6.27 14.23 -42.47
N SER A 35 5.64 14.27 -41.28
CA SER A 35 4.35 14.95 -41.09
C SER A 35 4.40 16.40 -41.55
N ALA A 36 3.33 16.90 -42.12
CA ALA A 36 3.22 18.27 -42.59
C ALA A 36 3.42 19.28 -41.46
N TYR A 37 2.73 19.05 -40.34
CA TYR A 37 2.74 19.91 -39.17
C TYR A 37 3.15 19.11 -37.91
N THR A 38 3.59 19.83 -36.91
CA THR A 38 3.81 19.24 -35.56
C THR A 38 2.46 19.02 -34.90
N GLU A 39 2.28 17.87 -34.28
CA GLU A 39 1.08 17.58 -33.51
C GLU A 39 0.83 18.66 -32.44
N PRO A 40 -0.41 19.03 -32.17
CA PRO A 40 -0.76 19.94 -31.09
C PRO A 40 -0.20 19.48 -29.75
N GLU A 41 0.08 20.42 -28.87
CA GLU A 41 0.63 20.15 -27.54
C GLU A 41 -0.28 19.24 -26.71
N ILE A 42 -1.60 19.38 -26.86
CA ILE A 42 -2.60 18.58 -26.17
C ILE A 42 -2.50 17.07 -26.48
N LEU A 43 -1.93 16.70 -27.63
CA LEU A 43 -1.69 15.30 -28.03
C LEU A 43 -0.32 14.77 -27.60
N ARG A 44 0.53 15.61 -27.00
CA ARG A 44 1.92 15.24 -26.66
C ARG A 44 2.25 15.34 -25.18
N SER A 45 1.54 16.17 -24.44
CA SER A 45 1.79 16.43 -23.02
C SER A 45 0.78 15.71 -22.11
N SER A 46 1.13 15.57 -20.84
CA SER A 46 0.20 15.05 -19.83
C SER A 46 -1.03 15.97 -19.72
N LEU A 47 -2.22 15.37 -19.75
CA LEU A 47 -3.47 16.11 -19.59
C LEU A 47 -3.82 16.43 -18.15
N ALA A 48 -3.05 15.98 -17.16
CA ALA A 48 -3.34 16.20 -15.75
C ALA A 48 -3.53 17.68 -15.40
N GLY A 49 -2.63 18.55 -15.89
CA GLY A 49 -2.75 19.99 -15.67
C GLY A 49 -3.98 20.60 -16.36
N VAL A 50 -4.34 20.13 -17.55
CA VAL A 50 -5.53 20.58 -18.28
C VAL A 50 -6.79 20.17 -17.54
N ILE A 51 -6.93 18.90 -17.17
CA ILE A 51 -8.06 18.36 -16.41
C ILE A 51 -8.22 19.12 -15.09
N LEU A 52 -7.14 19.31 -14.35
CA LEU A 52 -7.12 20.04 -13.10
C LEU A 52 -7.66 21.46 -13.25
N ARG A 53 -7.20 22.17 -14.30
CA ARG A 53 -7.62 23.53 -14.59
C ARG A 53 -9.08 23.60 -15.03
N MET A 54 -9.52 22.71 -15.91
CA MET A 54 -10.91 22.66 -16.37
C MET A 54 -11.87 22.41 -15.21
N LYS A 55 -11.58 21.43 -14.35
CA LYS A 55 -12.39 21.15 -13.16
C LYS A 55 -12.44 22.34 -12.20
N SER A 56 -11.32 23.02 -11.97
CA SER A 56 -11.27 24.20 -11.09
C SER A 56 -12.05 25.39 -11.62
N LEU A 57 -12.22 25.49 -12.93
CA LEU A 57 -12.99 26.54 -13.62
C LEU A 57 -14.42 26.12 -13.95
N HIS A 58 -14.85 24.91 -13.54
CA HIS A 58 -16.17 24.35 -13.83
C HIS A 58 -16.53 24.30 -15.32
N LEU A 59 -15.54 23.97 -16.18
CA LEU A 59 -15.71 23.90 -17.64
C LEU A 59 -16.30 22.56 -18.13
N GLY A 60 -16.78 21.71 -17.22
CA GLY A 60 -17.26 20.37 -17.54
C GLY A 60 -16.13 19.33 -17.62
N ASP A 61 -16.48 18.14 -18.10
CA ASP A 61 -15.52 17.06 -18.25
C ASP A 61 -14.72 17.21 -19.57
N VAL A 62 -13.45 16.78 -19.52
CA VAL A 62 -12.53 16.92 -20.65
C VAL A 62 -12.97 16.09 -21.86
N GLU A 63 -13.70 15.02 -21.62
CA GLU A 63 -14.25 14.13 -22.64
C GLU A 63 -15.30 14.81 -23.52
N ASP A 64 -16.08 15.73 -22.94
CA ASP A 64 -17.21 16.43 -23.59
C ASP A 64 -16.81 17.81 -24.13
N PHE A 65 -15.58 18.24 -23.85
CA PHE A 65 -15.13 19.58 -24.26
C PHE A 65 -14.83 19.60 -25.78
N PRO A 66 -15.33 20.61 -26.53
CA PRO A 66 -15.20 20.69 -27.98
C PRO A 66 -13.80 21.13 -28.42
N PHE A 67 -12.80 20.28 -28.24
CA PHE A 67 -11.45 20.51 -28.74
C PHE A 67 -11.42 20.47 -30.26
N LEU A 68 -10.57 21.28 -30.89
CA LEU A 68 -10.33 21.22 -32.33
C LEU A 68 -9.76 19.85 -32.75
N GLU A 69 -8.85 19.30 -31.95
CA GLU A 69 -8.37 17.94 -32.04
C GLU A 69 -8.49 17.31 -30.65
N ALA A 70 -9.41 16.36 -30.52
CA ALA A 70 -9.69 15.72 -29.23
C ALA A 70 -8.49 14.85 -28.76
N PRO A 71 -8.13 14.92 -27.48
CA PRO A 71 -7.11 14.03 -26.93
C PRO A 71 -7.58 12.57 -26.94
N LEU A 72 -6.64 11.64 -27.04
CA LEU A 72 -6.96 10.22 -27.01
C LEU A 72 -7.54 9.82 -25.63
N PRO A 73 -8.55 8.93 -25.58
CA PRO A 73 -9.15 8.49 -24.31
C PRO A 73 -8.12 7.95 -23.30
N ARG A 74 -7.05 7.29 -23.77
CA ARG A 74 -5.96 6.83 -22.94
C ARG A 74 -5.24 7.98 -22.24
N MET A 75 -4.98 9.08 -22.96
CA MET A 75 -4.28 10.26 -22.37
C MET A 75 -5.13 10.93 -21.30
N ILE A 76 -6.47 10.94 -21.48
CA ILE A 76 -7.41 11.44 -20.49
C ILE A 76 -7.37 10.54 -19.24
N ALA A 77 -7.45 9.22 -19.44
CA ALA A 77 -7.38 8.26 -18.33
C ALA A 77 -6.05 8.36 -17.55
N ASP A 78 -4.91 8.48 -18.26
CA ASP A 78 -3.59 8.69 -17.66
C ASP A 78 -3.54 10.01 -16.86
N GLY A 79 -4.20 11.06 -17.36
CA GLY A 79 -4.32 12.35 -16.67
C GLY A 79 -5.11 12.26 -15.36
N TYR A 80 -6.29 11.64 -15.38
CA TYR A 80 -7.09 11.39 -14.17
C TYR A 80 -6.35 10.50 -13.18
N GLN A 81 -5.69 9.46 -13.66
CA GLN A 81 -4.91 8.56 -12.83
C GLN A 81 -3.77 9.29 -12.12
N LEU A 82 -3.03 10.15 -12.82
CA LEU A 82 -2.01 10.97 -12.19
C LEU A 82 -2.58 11.91 -11.13
N LEU A 83 -3.72 12.56 -11.39
CA LEU A 83 -4.37 13.44 -10.41
C LEU A 83 -4.84 12.67 -9.17
N ALA A 84 -5.34 11.44 -9.33
CA ALA A 84 -5.68 10.57 -8.21
C ALA A 84 -4.44 10.17 -7.41
N GLU A 85 -3.32 9.83 -8.09
CA GLU A 85 -2.04 9.56 -7.42
C GLU A 85 -1.53 10.73 -6.59
N LEU A 86 -1.69 11.95 -7.08
CA LEU A 86 -1.31 13.17 -6.37
C LEU A 86 -2.28 13.53 -5.22
N GLY A 87 -3.39 12.81 -5.10
CA GLY A 87 -4.47 13.12 -4.16
C GLY A 87 -5.21 14.40 -4.53
N ALA A 88 -5.13 14.83 -5.80
CA ALA A 88 -5.78 16.04 -6.29
C ALA A 88 -7.26 15.84 -6.63
N ILE A 89 -7.68 14.62 -6.89
CA ILE A 89 -9.06 14.21 -7.12
C ILE A 89 -9.40 12.99 -6.28
N ASP A 90 -10.67 12.83 -5.97
CA ASP A 90 -11.21 11.57 -5.46
C ASP A 90 -11.26 10.53 -6.59
N GLU A 91 -10.80 9.29 -6.31
CA GLU A 91 -10.70 8.24 -7.32
C GLU A 91 -12.07 7.83 -7.89
N THR A 92 -13.11 7.91 -7.06
CA THR A 92 -14.46 7.45 -7.40
C THR A 92 -15.29 8.54 -8.05
N SER A 93 -15.42 9.70 -7.38
CA SER A 93 -16.24 10.82 -7.86
C SER A 93 -15.55 11.67 -8.92
N LYS A 94 -14.21 11.57 -9.02
CA LYS A 94 -13.34 12.42 -9.86
C LYS A 94 -13.42 13.91 -9.52
N ASP A 95 -14.00 14.27 -8.37
CA ASP A 95 -14.06 15.65 -7.92
C ASP A 95 -12.74 16.12 -7.34
N LEU A 96 -12.51 17.44 -7.38
CA LEU A 96 -11.32 18.03 -6.78
C LEU A 96 -11.33 17.89 -5.26
N THR A 97 -10.22 17.42 -4.71
CA THR A 97 -9.94 17.47 -3.28
C THR A 97 -9.43 18.85 -2.88
N GLN A 98 -9.23 19.10 -1.58
CA GLN A 98 -8.58 20.31 -1.10
C GLN A 98 -7.20 20.51 -1.75
N VAL A 99 -6.42 19.42 -1.88
CA VAL A 99 -5.12 19.44 -2.57
C VAL A 99 -5.29 19.83 -4.04
N GLY A 100 -6.32 19.30 -4.72
CA GLY A 100 -6.63 19.64 -6.10
C GLY A 100 -6.92 21.11 -6.28
N PHE A 101 -7.71 21.73 -5.41
CA PHE A 101 -7.98 23.16 -5.45
C PHE A 101 -6.72 24.00 -5.21
N GLU A 102 -5.84 23.60 -4.31
CA GLU A 102 -4.55 24.29 -4.11
C GLU A 102 -3.63 24.15 -5.32
N LEU A 103 -3.52 22.96 -5.89
CA LEU A 103 -2.73 22.71 -7.11
C LEU A 103 -3.25 23.50 -8.31
N ALA A 104 -4.55 23.60 -8.48
CA ALA A 104 -5.16 24.33 -9.61
C ALA A 104 -4.81 25.83 -9.61
N LYS A 105 -4.46 26.42 -8.47
CA LYS A 105 -4.01 27.81 -8.36
C LYS A 105 -2.57 28.01 -8.81
N LEU A 106 -1.78 26.93 -8.88
CA LEU A 106 -0.37 27.00 -9.24
C LEU A 106 -0.22 26.78 -10.76
N PRO A 107 0.43 27.71 -11.49
CA PRO A 107 0.74 27.55 -12.91
C PRO A 107 1.95 26.64 -13.13
N LEU A 108 1.91 25.45 -12.55
CA LEU A 108 3.01 24.49 -12.52
C LEU A 108 2.54 23.10 -12.99
N ASP A 109 3.50 22.27 -13.36
CA ASP A 109 3.23 20.84 -13.50
C ASP A 109 2.65 20.30 -12.18
N PRO A 110 1.55 19.51 -12.22
CA PRO A 110 0.89 19.03 -11.00
C PRO A 110 1.81 18.24 -10.05
N LYS A 111 2.79 17.47 -10.56
CA LYS A 111 3.77 16.76 -9.72
C LYS A 111 4.65 17.74 -8.96
N ILE A 112 5.17 18.74 -9.66
CA ILE A 112 6.01 19.79 -9.04
C ILE A 112 5.19 20.60 -8.03
N GLY A 113 3.98 21.01 -8.40
CA GLY A 113 3.06 21.69 -7.47
C GLY A 113 2.83 20.87 -6.20
N ARG A 114 2.59 19.56 -6.33
CA ARG A 114 2.36 18.67 -5.19
C ARG A 114 3.56 18.57 -4.25
N MET A 115 4.79 18.48 -4.81
CA MET A 115 6.02 18.51 -4.02
C MET A 115 6.16 19.81 -3.23
N ILE A 116 5.86 20.94 -3.84
CA ILE A 116 5.96 22.27 -3.20
C ILE A 116 4.92 22.42 -2.08
N LEU A 117 3.67 21.98 -2.30
CA LEU A 117 2.65 21.96 -1.25
C LEU A 117 3.08 21.13 -0.04
N ALA A 118 3.59 19.92 -0.27
CA ALA A 118 4.09 19.06 0.78
C ALA A 118 5.34 19.62 1.47
N ALA A 119 6.20 20.31 0.72
CA ALA A 119 7.39 20.94 1.28
C ALA A 119 7.06 22.04 2.31
N ARG A 120 5.96 22.76 2.12
CA ARG A 120 5.43 23.70 3.11
C ARG A 120 5.04 22.98 4.40
N GLU A 121 4.35 21.85 4.28
CA GLU A 121 3.90 21.05 5.43
C GLU A 121 5.06 20.41 6.19
N HIS A 122 6.08 19.96 5.47
CA HIS A 122 7.28 19.32 6.03
C HIS A 122 8.39 20.30 6.40
N ASN A 123 8.15 21.62 6.30
CA ASN A 123 9.12 22.67 6.62
C ASN A 123 10.47 22.50 5.90
N CYS A 124 10.41 22.23 4.59
CA CYS A 124 11.57 22.00 3.70
C CYS A 124 11.43 22.75 2.36
N LEU A 125 10.68 23.86 2.36
CA LEU A 125 10.33 24.59 1.13
C LEU A 125 11.57 25.07 0.38
N ARG A 126 12.56 25.61 1.09
CA ARG A 126 13.82 26.12 0.50
C ARG A 126 14.53 25.05 -0.33
N GLU A 127 14.73 23.87 0.24
CA GLU A 127 15.44 22.78 -0.41
C GLU A 127 14.63 22.21 -1.58
N VAL A 128 13.33 22.07 -1.40
CA VAL A 128 12.46 21.50 -2.45
C VAL A 128 12.30 22.46 -3.62
N LEU A 129 12.25 23.78 -3.42
CA LEU A 129 12.21 24.75 -4.53
C LEU A 129 13.44 24.66 -5.41
N ILE A 130 14.63 24.49 -4.83
CA ILE A 130 15.88 24.30 -5.56
C ILE A 130 15.81 23.01 -6.41
N ILE A 131 15.38 21.90 -5.79
CA ILE A 131 15.25 20.60 -6.47
C ILE A 131 14.17 20.67 -7.55
N ALA A 132 13.01 21.21 -7.26
CA ALA A 132 11.89 21.35 -8.20
C ALA A 132 12.29 22.16 -9.45
N ALA A 133 13.02 23.26 -9.25
CA ALA A 133 13.58 24.05 -10.36
C ALA A 133 14.60 23.24 -11.19
N ALA A 134 15.44 22.42 -10.54
CA ALA A 134 16.38 21.54 -11.24
C ALA A 134 15.66 20.47 -12.07
N LEU A 135 14.58 19.89 -11.54
CA LEU A 135 13.78 18.89 -12.27
C LEU A 135 13.02 19.48 -13.46
N GLY A 136 12.70 20.76 -13.41
CA GLY A 136 12.02 21.49 -14.50
C GLY A 136 12.97 22.00 -15.60
N THR A 137 14.29 21.88 -15.42
CA THR A 137 15.31 22.39 -16.34
C THR A 137 16.27 21.30 -16.79
N GLN A 138 17.05 21.57 -17.83
CA GLN A 138 18.08 20.63 -18.23
C GLN A 138 19.24 20.64 -17.23
N ASP A 139 19.74 19.45 -16.88
CA ASP A 139 20.87 19.29 -15.94
C ASP A 139 22.05 20.19 -16.38
N PRO A 140 22.54 21.08 -15.53
CA PRO A 140 23.65 21.97 -15.87
C PRO A 140 25.01 21.27 -15.96
N ARG A 141 25.14 20.04 -15.49
CA ARG A 141 26.40 19.27 -15.56
C ARG A 141 26.63 18.77 -16.97
N ASP A 142 27.71 19.22 -17.59
CA ASP A 142 28.14 18.75 -18.89
C ASP A 142 29.17 17.61 -18.76
N ARG A 143 29.03 16.61 -19.62
CA ARG A 143 29.94 15.46 -19.65
C ARG A 143 30.39 15.20 -21.09
N PRO A 144 31.30 16.03 -21.65
CA PRO A 144 31.84 15.83 -23.00
C PRO A 144 32.53 14.48 -23.09
N GLN A 145 32.36 13.78 -24.20
CA GLN A 145 32.95 12.44 -24.40
C GLN A 145 34.47 12.44 -24.26
N GLU A 146 35.13 13.48 -24.82
CA GLU A 146 36.58 13.63 -24.79
C GLU A 146 37.16 13.91 -23.38
N HIS A 147 36.35 14.44 -22.49
CA HIS A 147 36.74 14.82 -21.11
C HIS A 147 35.90 14.16 -20.04
N ALA A 148 35.28 13.01 -20.35
CA ALA A 148 34.32 12.36 -19.46
C ALA A 148 34.89 12.05 -18.07
N ALA A 149 36.11 11.52 -17.99
CA ALA A 149 36.75 11.19 -16.72
C ALA A 149 37.05 12.43 -15.86
N THR A 150 37.52 13.52 -16.48
CA THR A 150 37.80 14.78 -15.78
C THR A 150 36.50 15.44 -15.30
N ALA A 151 35.45 15.41 -16.12
CA ALA A 151 34.12 15.91 -15.72
C ALA A 151 33.55 15.09 -14.54
N ASP A 152 33.63 13.74 -14.59
CA ASP A 152 33.19 12.87 -13.51
C ASP A 152 33.94 13.15 -12.19
N GLN A 153 35.25 13.44 -12.27
CA GLN A 153 36.05 13.82 -11.12
C GLN A 153 35.64 15.21 -10.57
N ALA A 154 35.40 16.18 -11.45
CA ALA A 154 34.96 17.51 -11.06
C ALA A 154 33.58 17.48 -10.38
N HIS A 155 32.66 16.64 -10.88
CA HIS A 155 31.32 16.48 -10.32
C HIS A 155 31.27 15.62 -9.05
N ALA A 156 32.31 14.83 -8.75
CA ALA A 156 32.33 13.91 -7.61
C ALA A 156 32.11 14.62 -6.27
N LYS A 157 32.58 15.85 -6.12
CA LYS A 157 32.45 16.67 -4.88
C LYS A 157 31.01 17.03 -4.53
N TRP A 158 30.09 17.02 -5.50
CA TRP A 158 28.67 17.30 -5.27
C TRP A 158 27.83 16.06 -5.17
N LYS A 159 28.41 14.86 -5.36
CA LYS A 159 27.66 13.62 -5.21
C LYS A 159 27.22 13.44 -3.77
N ASP A 160 26.01 12.96 -3.58
CA ASP A 160 25.50 12.49 -2.31
C ASP A 160 25.44 10.96 -2.33
N GLU A 161 25.66 10.34 -1.17
CA GLU A 161 25.72 8.87 -1.06
C GLU A 161 24.37 8.19 -1.02
N LYS A 162 23.29 8.94 -0.79
CA LYS A 162 21.94 8.41 -0.62
C LYS A 162 20.94 9.00 -1.60
N SER A 163 21.21 10.19 -2.18
CA SER A 163 20.25 10.92 -2.99
C SER A 163 20.89 11.78 -4.07
N GLU A 164 20.52 11.56 -5.31
CA GLU A 164 20.91 12.44 -6.41
C GLU A 164 20.16 13.78 -6.36
N PHE A 165 19.00 13.85 -5.70
CA PHE A 165 18.32 15.12 -5.43
C PHE A 165 19.16 16.03 -4.52
N LEU A 166 19.79 15.47 -3.49
CA LEU A 166 20.69 16.25 -2.62
C LEU A 166 21.96 16.68 -3.35
N SER A 167 22.37 16.00 -4.40
CA SER A 167 23.48 16.42 -5.24
C SER A 167 23.19 17.77 -5.92
N TYR A 168 21.93 18.06 -6.27
CA TYR A 168 21.52 19.39 -6.74
C TYR A 168 21.69 20.46 -5.67
N LEU A 169 21.33 20.16 -4.41
CA LEU A 169 21.52 21.13 -3.31
C LEU A 169 22.99 21.46 -3.07
N LYS A 170 23.88 20.46 -3.15
CA LYS A 170 25.33 20.66 -3.02
C LYS A 170 25.89 21.51 -4.17
N LEU A 171 25.46 21.23 -5.40
CA LEU A 171 25.83 22.03 -6.57
C LEU A 171 25.29 23.46 -6.48
N TRP A 172 24.03 23.62 -6.05
CA TRP A 172 23.42 24.92 -5.85
C TRP A 172 24.18 25.76 -4.85
N ALA A 173 24.50 25.21 -3.67
CA ALA A 173 25.25 25.92 -2.63
C ALA A 173 26.62 26.39 -3.14
N ALA A 174 27.35 25.51 -3.85
CA ALA A 174 28.64 25.88 -4.46
C ALA A 174 28.51 26.96 -5.54
N GLY A 175 27.45 26.89 -6.36
CA GLY A 175 27.14 27.91 -7.36
C GLY A 175 26.71 29.24 -6.74
N ASP A 176 25.90 29.19 -5.68
CA ASP A 176 25.35 30.37 -5.02
C ASP A 176 26.45 31.24 -4.38
N GLU A 177 27.47 30.63 -3.77
CA GLU A 177 28.66 31.32 -3.28
C GLU A 177 29.38 32.09 -4.38
N VAL A 178 29.55 31.47 -5.57
CA VAL A 178 30.19 32.12 -6.72
C VAL A 178 29.30 33.23 -7.28
N TRP A 179 27.97 33.04 -7.33
CA TRP A 179 27.04 34.05 -7.84
C TRP A 179 26.96 35.29 -6.96
N LYS A 180 27.05 35.13 -5.65
CA LYS A 180 26.99 36.24 -4.67
C LYS A 180 28.25 37.10 -4.66
N HIS A 181 29.41 36.50 -4.87
CA HIS A 181 30.69 37.17 -4.60
C HIS A 181 31.51 37.44 -5.85
N GLU A 182 31.19 36.86 -7.03
CA GLU A 182 32.03 36.93 -8.20
C GLU A 182 31.34 37.59 -9.41
N THR A 183 32.17 38.24 -10.25
CA THR A 183 31.70 38.83 -11.51
C THR A 183 31.26 37.78 -12.54
N SER A 184 30.43 38.17 -13.52
CA SER A 184 29.92 37.27 -14.56
C SER A 184 31.02 36.54 -15.32
N ASN A 185 32.19 37.16 -15.51
CA ASN A 185 33.33 36.52 -16.16
C ASN A 185 33.93 35.41 -15.30
N LYS A 186 34.08 35.63 -13.99
CA LYS A 186 34.55 34.63 -13.05
C LYS A 186 33.52 33.50 -12.84
N GLN A 187 32.23 33.83 -12.85
CA GLN A 187 31.15 32.82 -12.84
C GLN A 187 31.25 31.89 -14.07
N ARG A 188 31.45 32.44 -15.28
CA ARG A 188 31.65 31.65 -16.51
C ARG A 188 32.94 30.81 -16.45
N GLN A 189 34.01 31.38 -15.89
CA GLN A 189 35.26 30.65 -15.69
C GLN A 189 35.09 29.48 -14.72
N TRP A 190 34.41 29.68 -13.57
CA TRP A 190 34.09 28.64 -12.60
C TRP A 190 33.25 27.52 -13.25
N CYS A 191 32.23 27.87 -14.05
CA CYS A 191 31.44 26.90 -14.79
C CYS A 191 32.29 26.04 -15.72
N ARG A 192 33.19 26.67 -16.53
CA ARG A 192 34.08 25.93 -17.46
C ARG A 192 35.01 24.97 -16.69
N GLN A 193 35.63 25.43 -15.60
CA GLN A 193 36.55 24.63 -14.78
C GLN A 193 35.88 23.43 -14.14
N ASN A 194 34.57 23.50 -13.91
CA ASN A 194 33.78 22.46 -13.23
C ASN A 194 32.87 21.67 -14.21
N PHE A 195 33.03 21.85 -15.52
CA PHE A 195 32.17 21.21 -16.53
C PHE A 195 30.67 21.48 -16.28
N ILE A 196 30.32 22.72 -15.94
CA ILE A 196 28.96 23.21 -15.76
C ILE A 196 28.59 24.09 -16.96
N ASN A 197 27.43 23.85 -17.55
CA ASN A 197 26.86 24.69 -18.57
C ASN A 197 26.28 25.96 -17.94
N TRP A 198 26.91 27.10 -18.25
CA TRP A 198 26.53 28.36 -17.63
C TRP A 198 25.08 28.79 -17.96
N LEU A 199 24.60 28.53 -19.19
CA LEU A 199 23.26 28.91 -19.60
C LEU A 199 22.21 28.06 -18.85
N ARG A 200 22.42 26.75 -18.72
CA ARG A 200 21.51 25.86 -17.97
C ARG A 200 21.51 26.17 -16.49
N LEU A 201 22.68 26.50 -15.92
CA LEU A 201 22.76 26.91 -14.52
C LEU A 201 22.01 28.22 -14.27
N ARG A 202 22.09 29.17 -15.21
CA ARG A 202 21.33 30.41 -15.17
C ARG A 202 19.83 30.15 -15.30
N GLU A 203 19.41 29.34 -16.25
CA GLU A 203 18.00 28.93 -16.42
C GLU A 203 17.44 28.30 -15.14
N TRP A 204 18.19 27.39 -14.50
CA TRP A 204 17.82 26.81 -13.22
C TRP A 204 17.61 27.88 -12.13
N ARG A 205 18.48 28.87 -12.06
CA ARG A 205 18.34 30.00 -11.12
C ARG A 205 17.13 30.88 -11.42
N ASP A 206 16.89 31.14 -12.69
CA ASP A 206 15.76 31.94 -13.14
C ASP A 206 14.41 31.22 -12.79
N VAL A 207 14.32 29.91 -13.05
CA VAL A 207 13.14 29.10 -12.67
C VAL A 207 12.97 29.05 -11.14
N HIS A 208 14.05 28.86 -10.38
CA HIS A 208 13.97 28.93 -8.92
C HIS A 208 13.44 30.29 -8.44
N GLY A 209 13.91 31.39 -9.01
CA GLY A 209 13.42 32.74 -8.70
C GLY A 209 11.92 32.89 -8.98
N GLN A 210 11.43 32.33 -10.08
CA GLN A 210 9.99 32.31 -10.41
C GLN A 210 9.19 31.52 -9.38
N LEU A 211 9.65 30.32 -8.99
CA LEU A 211 9.00 29.51 -7.95
C LEU A 211 8.98 30.22 -6.60
N MET A 212 10.07 30.89 -6.22
CA MET A 212 10.16 31.71 -5.03
C MET A 212 9.13 32.83 -5.02
N THR A 213 9.03 33.59 -6.13
CA THR A 213 8.07 34.67 -6.28
C THR A 213 6.64 34.13 -6.13
N LEU A 214 6.33 33.01 -6.80
CA LEU A 214 5.02 32.35 -6.68
C LEU A 214 4.69 31.96 -5.24
N CYS A 215 5.65 31.39 -4.50
CA CYS A 215 5.45 31.03 -3.09
C CYS A 215 5.21 32.28 -2.22
N HIS A 216 5.93 33.36 -2.44
CA HIS A 216 5.75 34.63 -1.71
C HIS A 216 4.37 35.25 -2.00
N GLU A 217 3.90 35.22 -3.23
CA GLU A 217 2.55 35.69 -3.62
C GLU A 217 1.43 34.92 -2.88
N HIS A 218 1.68 33.62 -2.58
CA HIS A 218 0.79 32.79 -1.77
C HIS A 218 1.02 32.95 -0.25
N GLY A 219 1.94 33.81 0.18
CA GLY A 219 2.26 34.03 1.59
C GLY A 219 3.07 32.89 2.24
N TRP A 220 3.66 32.01 1.43
CA TRP A 220 4.47 30.89 1.94
C TRP A 220 5.89 31.36 2.24
N LYS A 221 6.40 30.90 3.39
CA LYS A 221 7.75 31.26 3.85
C LYS A 221 8.68 30.06 3.79
N GLU A 222 9.92 30.29 3.38
CA GLU A 222 10.96 29.30 3.45
C GLU A 222 11.33 28.94 4.89
N ASN A 223 11.77 27.70 5.08
CA ASN A 223 12.36 27.27 6.33
C ASN A 223 13.71 27.97 6.58
N GLN A 224 13.97 28.35 7.82
CA GLN A 224 15.22 29.00 8.23
C GLN A 224 16.33 27.99 8.52
N LEU A 225 15.97 26.85 9.12
CA LEU A 225 16.90 25.76 9.41
C LEU A 225 16.96 24.77 8.25
N PRO A 226 18.12 24.15 7.98
CA PRO A 226 18.24 23.09 6.97
C PRO A 226 17.27 21.95 7.27
N ALA A 227 16.56 21.51 6.24
CA ALA A 227 15.63 20.41 6.37
C ALA A 227 16.34 19.05 6.45
N SER A 228 15.69 18.09 7.12
CA SER A 228 16.20 16.73 7.22
C SER A 228 16.07 15.97 5.89
N TYR A 229 16.88 14.91 5.72
CA TYR A 229 16.78 13.98 4.59
C TYR A 229 15.34 13.47 4.42
N GLU A 230 14.74 13.05 5.51
CA GLU A 230 13.38 12.51 5.55
C GLU A 230 12.34 13.54 5.10
N ALA A 231 12.37 14.77 5.62
CA ALA A 231 11.43 15.83 5.28
C ALA A 231 11.45 16.15 3.77
N ILE A 232 12.66 16.32 3.20
CA ILE A 232 12.84 16.57 1.77
C ILE A 232 12.28 15.43 0.94
N HIS A 233 12.64 14.18 1.25
CA HIS A 233 12.24 13.04 0.42
C HIS A 233 10.77 12.68 0.59
N LYS A 234 10.16 12.90 1.75
CA LYS A 234 8.70 12.81 1.91
C LYS A 234 7.96 13.82 1.04
N ALA A 235 8.43 15.06 1.00
CA ALA A 235 7.82 16.06 0.13
C ALA A 235 7.96 15.70 -1.36
N LEU A 236 9.14 15.25 -1.80
CA LEU A 236 9.37 14.79 -3.19
C LEU A 236 8.51 13.57 -3.53
N LEU A 237 8.38 12.61 -2.62
CA LEU A 237 7.58 11.40 -2.82
C LEU A 237 6.11 11.71 -3.13
N THR A 238 5.53 12.77 -2.59
CA THR A 238 4.12 13.13 -2.86
C THR A 238 3.86 13.38 -4.35
N GLY A 239 4.87 13.80 -5.12
CA GLY A 239 4.79 13.96 -6.56
C GLY A 239 5.34 12.78 -7.36
N LEU A 240 5.96 11.79 -6.71
CA LEU A 240 6.72 10.72 -7.36
C LEU A 240 6.30 9.30 -6.91
N LEU A 241 5.12 9.13 -6.30
CA LEU A 241 4.64 7.81 -5.84
C LEU A 241 4.54 6.77 -6.96
N GLY A 242 4.31 7.21 -8.20
CA GLY A 242 4.35 6.33 -9.38
C GLY A 242 5.76 5.93 -9.84
N HIS A 243 6.82 6.56 -9.31
CA HIS A 243 8.22 6.34 -9.71
C HIS A 243 9.06 5.66 -8.62
N ILE A 244 8.43 4.96 -7.68
CA ILE A 244 9.11 4.15 -6.68
C ILE A 244 9.51 2.80 -7.24
N GLY A 245 10.52 2.18 -6.63
CA GLY A 245 10.97 0.83 -7.01
C GLY A 245 11.49 0.03 -5.85
N LEU A 246 11.18 -1.26 -5.87
CA LEU A 246 11.69 -2.29 -4.97
C LEU A 246 12.67 -3.16 -5.75
N ILE A 247 13.86 -3.37 -5.22
CA ILE A 247 14.86 -4.24 -5.86
C ILE A 247 14.33 -5.68 -5.99
N SER A 248 14.49 -6.25 -7.18
CA SER A 248 14.33 -7.69 -7.39
C SER A 248 15.67 -8.37 -7.12
N GLU A 249 15.69 -9.28 -6.15
CA GLU A 249 16.91 -9.99 -5.77
C GLU A 249 17.42 -10.92 -6.89
N GLU A 250 16.51 -11.41 -7.74
CA GLU A 250 16.82 -12.34 -8.83
C GLU A 250 17.45 -11.63 -10.05
N ASP A 251 16.88 -10.51 -10.48
CA ASP A 251 17.18 -9.91 -11.79
C ASP A 251 18.07 -8.66 -11.72
N LYS A 252 18.44 -8.19 -10.54
CA LYS A 252 19.19 -6.93 -10.32
C LYS A 252 18.50 -5.70 -10.96
N ASN A 253 17.19 -5.77 -11.17
CA ASN A 253 16.35 -4.66 -11.61
C ASN A 253 15.42 -4.22 -10.47
N TYR A 254 14.69 -3.14 -10.68
CA TYR A 254 13.69 -2.65 -9.75
C TYR A 254 12.29 -2.92 -10.30
N LEU A 255 11.46 -3.52 -9.46
CA LEU A 255 10.02 -3.62 -9.68
C LEU A 255 9.39 -2.29 -9.24
N GLY A 256 8.82 -1.58 -10.19
CA GLY A 256 8.13 -0.31 -9.96
C GLY A 256 6.62 -0.45 -9.85
N ALA A 257 5.98 0.70 -9.72
CA ALA A 257 4.52 0.80 -9.69
C ALA A 257 3.88 0.05 -10.87
N ARG A 258 2.76 -0.64 -10.61
CA ARG A 258 1.98 -1.38 -11.63
C ARG A 258 2.76 -2.48 -12.37
N GLY A 259 3.80 -3.01 -11.74
CA GLY A 259 4.58 -4.12 -12.30
C GLY A 259 5.62 -3.72 -13.35
N ILE A 260 5.87 -2.43 -13.56
CA ILE A 260 6.90 -1.93 -14.47
C ILE A 260 8.28 -2.31 -13.92
N ARG A 261 9.11 -2.92 -14.74
CA ARG A 261 10.51 -3.23 -14.38
C ARG A 261 11.45 -2.23 -15.01
N PHE A 262 12.36 -1.67 -14.23
CA PHE A 262 13.33 -0.70 -14.70
C PHE A 262 14.71 -0.92 -14.06
N TYR A 263 15.72 -0.33 -14.68
CA TYR A 263 17.10 -0.37 -14.22
C TYR A 263 17.53 1.02 -13.77
N ILE A 264 18.51 1.09 -12.89
CA ILE A 264 19.17 2.36 -12.59
C ILE A 264 20.03 2.76 -13.79
N HIS A 265 19.96 4.03 -14.18
CA HIS A 265 20.77 4.55 -15.30
C HIS A 265 22.28 4.34 -15.03
N PRO A 266 23.08 3.86 -16.00
CA PRO A 266 24.51 3.59 -15.82
C PRO A 266 25.33 4.77 -15.31
N GLY A 267 24.92 6.00 -15.62
CA GLY A 267 25.56 7.23 -15.14
C GLY A 267 25.17 7.65 -13.71
N SER A 268 24.28 6.93 -13.05
CA SER A 268 23.88 7.26 -11.67
C SER A 268 25.03 7.04 -10.68
N SER A 269 25.17 7.99 -9.76
CA SER A 269 26.14 7.88 -8.66
C SER A 269 25.78 6.78 -7.66
N LEU A 270 24.53 6.34 -7.65
CA LEU A 270 23.98 5.34 -6.75
C LEU A 270 23.87 3.94 -7.36
N LEU A 271 24.33 3.71 -8.60
CA LEU A 271 24.19 2.44 -9.32
C LEU A 271 24.55 1.19 -8.48
N LYS A 272 25.60 1.27 -7.65
CA LYS A 272 26.09 0.16 -6.80
C LYS A 272 25.60 0.24 -5.36
N LYS A 273 24.92 1.32 -4.95
CA LYS A 273 24.60 1.64 -3.56
C LYS A 273 23.14 2.03 -3.34
N ALA A 274 22.26 1.81 -4.32
CA ALA A 274 20.91 2.38 -4.32
C ALA A 274 19.98 1.90 -3.19
N GLY A 275 20.23 0.71 -2.62
CA GLY A 275 19.40 0.19 -1.53
C GLY A 275 18.17 -0.57 -2.03
N ARG A 276 17.35 -1.03 -1.06
CA ARG A 276 16.18 -1.87 -1.35
C ARG A 276 15.04 -1.10 -1.98
N TRP A 277 14.75 0.08 -1.49
CA TRP A 277 13.70 0.98 -1.97
C TRP A 277 14.30 2.25 -2.53
N ILE A 278 13.85 2.65 -3.68
CA ILE A 278 14.25 3.90 -4.34
C ILE A 278 13.05 4.66 -4.86
N VAL A 279 13.23 5.98 -4.99
CA VAL A 279 12.38 6.85 -5.79
C VAL A 279 13.21 7.45 -6.91
N ALA A 280 12.63 7.63 -8.09
CA ALA A 280 13.25 8.27 -9.25
C ALA A 280 12.49 9.54 -9.64
N ALA A 281 13.20 10.56 -10.09
CA ALA A 281 12.56 11.74 -10.67
C ALA A 281 11.85 11.39 -11.99
N GLU A 282 12.50 10.57 -12.82
CA GLU A 282 11.97 10.12 -14.09
C GLU A 282 12.36 8.68 -14.40
N ILE A 283 11.51 8.01 -15.17
CA ILE A 283 11.77 6.70 -15.76
C ILE A 283 11.72 6.90 -17.28
N VAL A 284 12.86 6.70 -17.94
CA VAL A 284 13.05 7.01 -19.38
C VAL A 284 13.24 5.72 -20.15
N GLU A 285 12.52 5.57 -21.26
CA GLU A 285 12.71 4.48 -22.19
C GLU A 285 13.79 4.84 -23.23
N THR A 286 14.80 3.99 -23.31
CA THR A 286 15.82 4.03 -24.36
C THR A 286 15.95 2.63 -24.96
N SER A 287 17.05 1.89 -24.74
CA SER A 287 17.11 0.46 -25.01
C SER A 287 16.32 -0.38 -23.98
N ARG A 288 16.14 0.17 -22.79
CA ARG A 288 15.36 -0.35 -21.65
C ARG A 288 14.81 0.83 -20.87
N LEU A 289 13.97 0.54 -19.88
CA LEU A 289 13.52 1.56 -18.94
C LEU A 289 14.61 1.84 -17.90
N PHE A 290 15.03 3.09 -17.78
CA PHE A 290 16.05 3.54 -16.85
C PHE A 290 15.51 4.62 -15.91
N ALA A 291 15.73 4.44 -14.62
CA ALA A 291 15.50 5.45 -13.59
C ALA A 291 16.65 6.45 -13.55
N ARG A 292 16.33 7.73 -13.55
CA ARG A 292 17.27 8.85 -13.42
C ARG A 292 16.95 9.69 -12.22
N CYS A 293 17.97 10.30 -11.65
CA CYS A 293 17.89 11.12 -10.44
C CYS A 293 17.17 10.36 -9.33
N ILE A 294 17.86 9.40 -8.72
CA ILE A 294 17.31 8.48 -7.74
C ILE A 294 17.71 8.85 -6.32
N ALA A 295 16.88 8.43 -5.36
CA ALA A 295 17.20 8.49 -3.94
C ALA A 295 16.74 7.22 -3.23
N LYS A 296 17.41 6.88 -2.12
CA LYS A 296 16.97 5.84 -1.18
C LYS A 296 15.78 6.37 -0.39
N ILE A 297 14.79 5.51 -0.19
CA ILE A 297 13.61 5.82 0.62
C ILE A 297 13.31 4.67 1.58
N GLU A 298 12.53 5.00 2.61
CA GLU A 298 12.06 4.03 3.58
C GLU A 298 10.58 3.69 3.33
N PRO A 299 10.18 2.42 3.52
CA PRO A 299 8.81 1.98 3.26
C PRO A 299 7.76 2.73 4.08
N GLU A 300 8.10 3.15 5.30
CA GLU A 300 7.22 3.90 6.18
C GLU A 300 6.85 5.28 5.61
N TRP A 301 7.75 5.91 4.86
CA TRP A 301 7.48 7.20 4.23
C TRP A 301 6.42 7.08 3.13
N MET A 302 6.49 5.99 2.34
CA MET A 302 5.49 5.73 1.31
C MET A 302 4.10 5.54 1.90
N GLU A 303 4.00 4.88 3.05
CA GLU A 303 2.73 4.71 3.75
C GLU A 303 2.20 6.04 4.29
N GLN A 304 3.06 6.90 4.82
CA GLN A 304 2.67 8.19 5.38
C GLN A 304 2.18 9.17 4.31
N VAL A 305 2.88 9.26 3.18
CA VAL A 305 2.55 10.24 2.14
C VAL A 305 1.54 9.71 1.11
N GLY A 306 1.48 8.40 0.93
CA GLY A 306 0.61 7.72 -0.04
C GLY A 306 -0.64 7.11 0.56
N GLY A 307 -1.07 7.53 1.76
CA GLY A 307 -2.15 6.88 2.52
C GLY A 307 -3.43 6.63 1.72
N HIS A 308 -3.80 7.53 0.81
CA HIS A 308 -4.98 7.41 -0.07
C HIS A 308 -4.83 6.32 -1.15
N LEU A 309 -3.62 5.87 -1.45
CA LEU A 309 -3.30 4.82 -2.44
C LEU A 309 -2.96 3.48 -1.79
N ILE A 310 -2.79 3.47 -0.47
CA ILE A 310 -2.43 2.29 0.30
C ILE A 310 -3.61 1.34 0.38
N ARG A 311 -3.34 0.08 0.08
CA ARG A 311 -4.29 -1.01 0.33
C ARG A 311 -3.76 -1.87 1.47
N LYS A 312 -4.57 -1.98 2.52
CA LYS A 312 -4.31 -2.82 3.68
C LYS A 312 -5.20 -4.05 3.61
N HIS A 313 -4.59 -5.22 3.77
CA HIS A 313 -5.30 -6.47 3.87
C HIS A 313 -4.91 -7.17 5.16
N VAL A 314 -5.90 -7.34 6.04
CA VAL A 314 -5.72 -8.00 7.32
C VAL A 314 -6.18 -9.45 7.18
N TYR A 315 -5.37 -10.38 7.70
CA TYR A 315 -5.60 -11.82 7.55
C TYR A 315 -5.07 -12.61 8.74
N GLU A 316 -5.56 -13.83 8.91
CA GLU A 316 -5.17 -14.77 9.96
C GLU A 316 -5.25 -14.15 11.38
N PRO A 317 -6.43 -13.67 11.82
CA PRO A 317 -6.58 -13.27 13.21
C PRO A 317 -6.36 -14.48 14.13
N HIS A 318 -5.52 -14.31 15.14
CA HIS A 318 -5.14 -15.35 16.06
C HIS A 318 -4.88 -14.80 17.46
N TRP A 319 -4.96 -15.68 18.43
CA TRP A 319 -4.69 -15.34 19.81
C TRP A 319 -3.20 -15.23 20.10
N GLU A 320 -2.81 -14.19 20.82
CA GLU A 320 -1.46 -14.08 21.38
C GLU A 320 -1.50 -14.01 22.91
N LYS A 321 -0.97 -15.04 23.53
CA LYS A 321 -0.90 -15.21 24.98
C LYS A 321 -0.13 -14.10 25.70
N GLY A 322 1.00 -13.63 25.13
CA GLY A 322 1.85 -12.62 25.77
C GLY A 322 1.14 -11.29 26.00
N PRO A 323 0.64 -10.61 24.96
CA PRO A 323 -0.11 -9.37 25.10
C PRO A 323 -1.55 -9.58 25.58
N GLY A 324 -2.06 -10.82 25.60
CA GLY A 324 -3.42 -11.13 26.02
C GLY A 324 -4.50 -10.52 25.14
N GLN A 325 -4.30 -10.57 23.82
CA GLN A 325 -5.22 -10.01 22.85
C GLN A 325 -5.15 -10.74 21.51
N VAL A 326 -6.18 -10.54 20.69
CA VAL A 326 -6.20 -11.04 19.32
C VAL A 326 -5.39 -10.11 18.44
N VAL A 327 -4.47 -10.68 17.70
CA VAL A 327 -3.67 -9.99 16.68
C VAL A 327 -3.92 -10.61 15.33
N ALA A 328 -3.62 -9.86 14.29
CA ALA A 328 -3.68 -10.35 12.91
C ALA A 328 -2.45 -9.88 12.14
N TRP A 329 -2.25 -10.48 10.99
CA TRP A 329 -1.23 -10.04 10.06
C TRP A 329 -1.84 -9.03 9.07
N GLU A 330 -1.15 -7.93 8.88
CA GLU A 330 -1.52 -6.92 7.89
C GLU A 330 -0.51 -6.93 6.75
N ARG A 331 -1.02 -7.04 5.54
CA ARG A 331 -0.27 -6.81 4.30
C ARG A 331 -0.56 -5.41 3.81
N VAL A 332 0.50 -4.65 3.53
CA VAL A 332 0.38 -3.27 3.04
C VAL A 332 0.95 -3.21 1.63
N THR A 333 0.16 -2.71 0.68
CA THR A 333 0.57 -2.58 -0.72
C THR A 333 0.31 -1.17 -1.24
N LEU A 334 1.17 -0.71 -2.17
CA LEU A 334 1.04 0.54 -2.91
C LEU A 334 1.32 0.26 -4.39
N HIS A 335 0.37 0.56 -5.27
CA HIS A 335 0.48 0.29 -6.71
C HIS A 335 0.93 -1.14 -7.07
N GLY A 336 0.53 -2.13 -6.26
CA GLY A 336 0.93 -3.53 -6.43
C GLY A 336 2.29 -3.90 -5.81
N LEU A 337 3.04 -2.93 -5.32
CA LEU A 337 4.28 -3.18 -4.58
C LEU A 337 3.98 -3.52 -3.13
N MET A 338 4.63 -4.55 -2.61
CA MET A 338 4.48 -4.98 -1.22
C MET A 338 5.40 -4.17 -0.31
N ILE A 339 4.82 -3.19 0.39
CA ILE A 339 5.56 -2.36 1.37
C ILE A 339 5.86 -3.18 2.62
N HIS A 340 4.83 -3.81 3.18
CA HIS A 340 4.94 -4.73 4.31
C HIS A 340 4.22 -6.03 3.98
N ALA A 341 4.95 -7.15 3.99
CA ALA A 341 4.39 -8.47 3.70
C ALA A 341 3.59 -9.01 4.89
N LYS A 342 4.09 -8.76 6.12
CA LYS A 342 3.54 -9.33 7.34
C LYS A 342 3.83 -8.39 8.50
N ARG A 343 2.88 -7.51 8.80
CA ARG A 343 2.94 -6.60 9.94
C ARG A 343 1.92 -7.05 10.98
N ARG A 344 2.34 -7.15 12.23
CA ARG A 344 1.47 -7.49 13.33
C ARG A 344 0.59 -6.30 13.71
N VAL A 345 -0.72 -6.50 13.78
CA VAL A 345 -1.69 -5.46 14.16
C VAL A 345 -2.65 -5.99 15.23
N HIS A 346 -3.14 -5.09 16.10
CA HIS A 346 -4.20 -5.41 17.04
C HIS A 346 -5.52 -5.55 16.30
N TYR A 347 -6.14 -6.74 16.36
CA TYR A 347 -7.34 -7.05 15.58
C TYR A 347 -8.64 -6.61 16.24
N GLY A 348 -8.66 -6.52 17.57
CA GLY A 348 -9.87 -6.24 18.37
C GLY A 348 -10.70 -5.05 17.89
N PRO A 349 -10.11 -3.86 17.56
CA PRO A 349 -10.87 -2.72 17.06
C PRO A 349 -11.47 -2.91 15.67
N MET A 350 -10.93 -3.82 14.86
CA MET A 350 -11.36 -4.05 13.47
C MET A 350 -12.62 -4.93 13.42
N ASP A 351 -12.62 -6.00 14.20
CA ASP A 351 -13.77 -6.88 14.35
C ASP A 351 -13.88 -7.32 15.82
N PRO A 352 -14.58 -6.54 16.64
CA PRO A 352 -14.74 -6.84 18.07
C PRO A 352 -15.45 -8.16 18.33
N LYS A 353 -16.37 -8.59 17.44
CA LYS A 353 -17.12 -9.84 17.63
C LYS A 353 -16.22 -11.05 17.47
N LEU A 354 -15.49 -11.12 16.35
CA LEU A 354 -14.56 -12.21 16.10
C LEU A 354 -13.39 -12.20 17.10
N ALA A 355 -12.89 -11.03 17.48
CA ALA A 355 -11.84 -10.92 18.49
C ALA A 355 -12.30 -11.44 19.86
N ARG A 356 -13.56 -11.15 20.26
CA ARG A 356 -14.14 -11.68 21.49
C ARG A 356 -14.33 -13.21 21.42
N GLU A 357 -14.79 -13.72 20.30
CA GLU A 357 -14.94 -15.16 20.09
C GLU A 357 -13.59 -15.88 20.23
N ILE A 358 -12.55 -15.39 19.54
CA ILE A 358 -11.20 -15.96 19.62
C ILE A 358 -10.64 -15.86 21.04
N LEU A 359 -10.86 -14.74 21.75
CA LEU A 359 -10.47 -14.59 23.15
C LEU A 359 -11.13 -15.66 24.03
N ILE A 360 -12.43 -15.85 23.90
CA ILE A 360 -13.13 -16.86 24.70
C ILE A 360 -12.63 -18.26 24.38
N ARG A 361 -12.55 -18.62 23.10
CA ARG A 361 -12.10 -19.95 22.64
C ARG A 361 -10.67 -20.24 23.08
N GLU A 362 -9.74 -19.37 22.72
CA GLU A 362 -8.31 -19.65 22.92
C GLU A 362 -7.86 -19.39 24.37
N ALA A 363 -8.29 -18.29 24.97
CA ALA A 363 -7.83 -17.95 26.32
C ALA A 363 -8.61 -18.67 27.43
N LEU A 364 -9.93 -18.76 27.31
CA LEU A 364 -10.75 -19.27 28.42
C LEU A 364 -11.12 -20.76 28.27
N VAL A 365 -11.41 -21.20 27.04
CA VAL A 365 -11.74 -22.61 26.76
C VAL A 365 -10.48 -23.44 26.68
N VAL A 366 -9.56 -23.12 25.75
CA VAL A 366 -8.30 -23.86 25.56
C VAL A 366 -7.29 -23.56 26.67
N GLY A 367 -7.45 -22.45 27.38
CA GLY A 367 -6.58 -22.10 28.51
C GLY A 367 -5.25 -21.46 28.12
N GLN A 368 -5.14 -20.87 26.91
CA GLN A 368 -3.93 -20.19 26.45
C GLN A 368 -3.77 -18.81 27.12
N VAL A 369 -3.57 -18.80 28.42
CA VAL A 369 -3.32 -17.61 29.23
C VAL A 369 -1.97 -17.67 29.94
N GLY A 370 -1.40 -16.49 30.27
CA GLY A 370 -0.15 -16.41 31.02
C GLY A 370 -0.32 -16.96 32.45
N GLU A 371 0.73 -17.56 33.01
CA GLU A 371 0.71 -18.11 34.37
C GLU A 371 0.30 -17.10 35.43
N ASP A 372 0.64 -15.82 35.24
CA ASP A 372 0.25 -14.73 36.16
C ASP A 372 -1.26 -14.53 36.20
N TRP A 373 -1.96 -14.72 35.10
CA TRP A 373 -3.41 -14.67 35.03
C TRP A 373 -4.02 -15.91 35.70
N VAL A 374 -3.52 -17.10 35.40
CA VAL A 374 -3.98 -18.35 35.99
C VAL A 374 -3.91 -18.29 37.51
N ARG A 375 -2.82 -17.74 38.06
CA ARG A 375 -2.66 -17.58 39.52
C ARG A 375 -3.68 -16.61 40.15
N LYS A 376 -4.07 -15.57 39.41
CA LYS A 376 -5.02 -14.55 39.87
C LYS A 376 -6.49 -14.98 39.78
N TRP A 377 -6.82 -15.88 38.85
CA TRP A 377 -8.20 -16.25 38.53
C TRP A 377 -8.64 -17.51 39.26
N ARG A 378 -9.36 -17.34 40.37
CA ARG A 378 -9.87 -18.48 41.18
C ARG A 378 -10.85 -19.36 40.40
N PHE A 379 -11.74 -18.75 39.59
CA PHE A 379 -12.67 -19.48 38.74
C PHE A 379 -11.95 -20.40 37.76
N PHE A 380 -10.84 -19.93 37.19
CA PHE A 380 -10.07 -20.67 36.18
C PHE A 380 -9.40 -21.91 36.79
N GLN A 381 -8.88 -21.79 38.03
CA GLN A 381 -8.33 -22.92 38.76
C GLN A 381 -9.43 -23.92 39.14
N HIS A 382 -10.62 -23.41 39.55
CA HIS A 382 -11.78 -24.23 39.84
C HIS A 382 -12.21 -25.03 38.62
N ASN A 383 -12.37 -24.37 37.47
CA ASN A 383 -12.82 -24.99 36.23
C ASN A 383 -11.80 -26.01 35.72
N ALA A 384 -10.48 -25.72 35.77
CA ALA A 384 -9.44 -26.65 35.40
C ALA A 384 -9.41 -27.90 36.27
N LYS A 385 -9.70 -27.76 37.61
CA LYS A 385 -9.80 -28.89 38.50
C LYS A 385 -11.03 -29.76 38.20
N LEU A 386 -12.18 -29.11 37.94
CA LEU A 386 -13.42 -29.80 37.59
C LEU A 386 -13.27 -30.59 36.26
N MET A 387 -12.63 -30.01 35.26
CA MET A 387 -12.36 -30.68 33.97
C MET A 387 -11.50 -31.94 34.18
N LYS A 388 -10.40 -31.84 34.95
CA LYS A 388 -9.57 -32.98 35.30
C LYS A 388 -10.31 -34.08 36.06
N GLU A 389 -11.24 -33.71 36.96
CA GLU A 389 -12.08 -34.66 37.69
C GLU A 389 -13.04 -35.40 36.74
N ILE A 390 -13.59 -34.71 35.75
CA ILE A 390 -14.45 -35.32 34.72
C ILE A 390 -13.66 -36.24 33.82
N GLU A 391 -12.50 -35.82 33.31
CA GLU A 391 -11.57 -36.65 32.52
C GLU A 391 -11.17 -37.93 33.28
N ALA A 392 -10.89 -37.81 34.61
CA ALA A 392 -10.56 -38.96 35.43
C ALA A 392 -11.73 -39.94 35.62
N LEU A 393 -12.98 -39.42 35.64
CA LEU A 393 -14.19 -40.25 35.71
C LEU A 393 -14.44 -40.99 34.38
N GLU A 394 -14.14 -40.40 33.25
CA GLU A 394 -14.22 -41.02 31.93
C GLU A 394 -13.25 -42.18 31.78
N HIS A 395 -11.99 -41.98 32.18
CA HIS A 395 -11.00 -43.04 32.19
C HIS A 395 -11.41 -44.23 33.04
N LYS A 396 -12.12 -43.99 34.14
CA LYS A 396 -12.64 -45.05 35.02
C LYS A 396 -13.89 -45.75 34.46
N ALA A 397 -14.74 -45.03 33.76
CA ALA A 397 -16.04 -45.53 33.32
C ALA A 397 -16.02 -46.22 31.96
N ARG A 398 -14.88 -46.18 31.20
CA ARG A 398 -14.77 -46.67 29.81
C ARG A 398 -15.90 -46.19 28.89
N ARG A 399 -16.46 -45.03 29.17
CA ARG A 399 -17.50 -44.39 28.37
C ARG A 399 -16.96 -43.07 27.80
N PRO A 400 -16.67 -42.99 26.49
CA PRO A 400 -16.18 -41.77 25.87
C PRO A 400 -17.27 -40.68 25.72
N ASP A 401 -18.42 -40.86 26.33
CA ASP A 401 -19.63 -40.06 26.11
C ASP A 401 -19.80 -38.90 27.11
N VAL A 402 -18.89 -38.74 28.06
CA VAL A 402 -18.98 -37.75 29.15
C VAL A 402 -18.15 -36.50 28.87
N LEU A 403 -17.34 -36.52 27.80
CA LEU A 403 -16.40 -35.45 27.47
C LEU A 403 -17.08 -34.10 27.30
N VAL A 404 -16.45 -33.14 27.93
CA VAL A 404 -16.77 -31.73 27.86
C VAL A 404 -16.54 -31.25 26.40
N ASP A 405 -17.62 -30.84 25.79
CA ASP A 405 -17.54 -30.20 24.46
C ASP A 405 -17.07 -28.77 24.65
N ASP A 406 -15.97 -28.37 23.97
CA ASP A 406 -15.43 -27.02 24.01
C ASP A 406 -16.50 -25.98 23.63
N GLU A 407 -17.48 -26.37 22.79
CA GLU A 407 -18.60 -25.50 22.41
C GLU A 407 -19.53 -25.21 23.59
N LEU A 408 -19.70 -26.15 24.49
CA LEU A 408 -20.51 -25.91 25.73
C LEU A 408 -19.80 -24.94 26.66
N ILE A 409 -18.49 -25.09 26.82
CA ILE A 409 -17.68 -24.15 27.61
C ILE A 409 -17.69 -22.78 26.97
N TYR A 410 -17.56 -22.72 25.62
CA TYR A 410 -17.67 -21.48 24.90
C TYR A 410 -19.02 -20.79 25.13
N ALA A 411 -20.11 -21.49 24.93
CA ALA A 411 -21.47 -20.97 25.13
C ALA A 411 -21.70 -20.49 26.59
N PHE A 412 -21.11 -21.19 27.56
CA PHE A 412 -21.15 -20.78 28.96
C PHE A 412 -20.50 -19.41 29.17
N TYR A 413 -19.28 -19.20 28.63
CA TYR A 413 -18.59 -17.91 28.75
C TYR A 413 -19.25 -16.84 27.89
N ASP A 414 -19.66 -17.18 26.66
CA ASP A 414 -20.29 -16.27 25.72
C ASP A 414 -21.57 -15.62 26.29
N SER A 415 -22.39 -16.39 26.98
CA SER A 415 -23.63 -15.90 27.63
C SER A 415 -23.39 -14.97 28.83
N ARG A 416 -22.19 -14.94 29.39
CA ARG A 416 -21.86 -14.22 30.63
C ARG A 416 -20.96 -13.03 30.45
N ILE A 417 -20.05 -13.09 29.46
CA ILE A 417 -19.07 -12.05 29.18
C ILE A 417 -19.68 -11.01 28.25
N PRO A 418 -19.65 -9.71 28.58
CA PRO A 418 -20.18 -8.65 27.72
C PRO A 418 -19.50 -8.57 26.34
N GLU A 419 -20.21 -8.08 25.33
CA GLU A 419 -19.74 -7.96 23.94
C GLU A 419 -18.49 -7.09 23.79
N GLY A 420 -18.27 -6.08 24.64
CA GLY A 420 -17.11 -5.18 24.54
C GLY A 420 -15.78 -5.72 25.08
N ILE A 421 -15.74 -6.94 25.58
CA ILE A 421 -14.53 -7.54 26.18
C ILE A 421 -13.72 -8.26 25.12
N ILE A 422 -12.64 -7.61 24.63
CA ILE A 422 -11.80 -8.10 23.52
C ILE A 422 -10.31 -8.30 23.90
N THR A 423 -9.94 -8.05 25.17
CA THR A 423 -8.59 -8.27 25.69
C THR A 423 -8.62 -8.87 27.09
N LEU A 424 -7.55 -9.57 27.52
CA LEU A 424 -7.44 -10.09 28.89
C LEU A 424 -7.46 -8.98 29.95
N ALA A 425 -6.89 -7.83 29.65
CA ALA A 425 -6.91 -6.70 30.58
C ALA A 425 -8.33 -6.19 30.82
N ALA A 426 -9.13 -6.02 29.76
CA ALA A 426 -10.53 -5.64 29.86
C ALA A 426 -11.35 -6.73 30.55
N PHE A 427 -11.08 -8.00 30.23
CA PHE A 427 -11.71 -9.14 30.88
C PHE A 427 -11.42 -9.17 32.38
N ASP A 428 -10.16 -9.00 32.81
CA ASP A 428 -9.81 -9.02 34.23
C ASP A 428 -10.44 -7.85 35.03
N HIS A 429 -10.53 -6.67 34.38
CA HIS A 429 -11.20 -5.51 34.98
C HIS A 429 -12.69 -5.80 35.22
N TRP A 430 -13.42 -6.18 34.18
CA TRP A 430 -14.82 -6.55 34.26
C TRP A 430 -15.06 -7.71 35.22
N ARG A 431 -14.25 -8.76 35.16
CA ARG A 431 -14.35 -9.94 36.02
C ARG A 431 -14.35 -9.58 37.50
N ARG A 432 -13.44 -8.67 37.93
CA ARG A 432 -13.35 -8.26 39.33
C ARG A 432 -14.65 -7.64 39.84
N GLU A 433 -15.29 -6.82 39.04
CA GLU A 433 -16.56 -6.20 39.37
C GLU A 433 -17.70 -7.24 39.36
N ALA A 434 -17.72 -8.08 38.34
CA ALA A 434 -18.73 -9.12 38.19
C ALA A 434 -18.64 -10.18 39.30
N GLU A 435 -17.44 -10.64 39.70
CA GLU A 435 -17.22 -11.57 40.77
C GLU A 435 -17.48 -10.96 42.15
N ALA A 436 -17.36 -9.67 42.35
CA ALA A 436 -17.76 -8.99 43.59
C ALA A 436 -19.28 -9.08 43.82
N ALA A 437 -20.06 -9.02 42.73
CA ALA A 437 -21.51 -9.19 42.77
C ALA A 437 -21.93 -10.68 42.83
N ASN A 438 -21.25 -11.54 42.06
CA ASN A 438 -21.51 -13.00 42.04
C ASN A 438 -20.18 -13.79 41.95
N PRO A 439 -19.63 -14.26 43.07
CA PRO A 439 -18.36 -14.97 43.13
C PRO A 439 -18.26 -16.25 42.30
N LYS A 440 -19.40 -16.84 41.93
CA LYS A 440 -19.47 -18.07 41.14
C LYS A 440 -19.86 -17.85 39.66
N LEU A 441 -19.97 -16.62 39.21
CA LEU A 441 -20.46 -16.29 37.87
C LEU A 441 -19.73 -17.04 36.76
N LEU A 442 -18.40 -17.19 36.86
CA LEU A 442 -17.54 -17.84 35.88
C LEU A 442 -17.12 -19.26 36.26
N CYS A 443 -17.65 -19.81 37.37
CA CYS A 443 -17.39 -21.18 37.79
C CYS A 443 -18.31 -22.13 37.04
N LEU A 444 -17.75 -23.11 36.36
CA LEU A 444 -18.48 -24.19 35.73
C LEU A 444 -19.04 -25.13 36.82
N GLU A 445 -20.22 -25.64 36.57
CA GLU A 445 -20.84 -26.67 37.40
C GLU A 445 -20.87 -28.00 36.63
N LYS A 446 -20.81 -29.13 37.37
CA LYS A 446 -20.71 -30.46 36.75
C LYS A 446 -21.90 -30.78 35.84
N GLU A 447 -23.08 -30.31 36.24
CA GLU A 447 -24.33 -30.46 35.48
C GLU A 447 -24.31 -29.72 34.15
N GLN A 448 -23.59 -28.59 34.06
CA GLN A 448 -23.47 -27.79 32.83
C GLN A 448 -22.48 -28.38 31.83
N LEU A 449 -21.57 -29.20 32.29
CA LEU A 449 -20.57 -29.89 31.45
C LEU A 449 -21.08 -31.25 30.96
N MET A 450 -22.14 -31.80 31.63
CA MET A 450 -22.75 -33.05 31.20
C MET A 450 -23.82 -32.78 30.13
N ARG A 451 -23.74 -33.48 29.00
CA ARG A 451 -24.47 -33.27 27.73
C ARG A 451 -26.00 -33.15 27.80
N HIS A 452 -26.65 -33.28 28.94
CA HIS A 452 -28.12 -33.43 29.02
C HIS A 452 -28.95 -32.15 29.16
N GLU A 453 -28.40 -31.03 29.62
CA GLU A 453 -29.20 -29.81 29.85
C GLU A 453 -28.82 -28.61 28.95
N ALA A 454 -27.61 -28.52 28.42
CA ALA A 454 -27.22 -27.49 27.46
C ALA A 454 -27.56 -27.84 26.00
N ALA A 455 -28.14 -29.01 25.77
CA ALA A 455 -28.50 -29.56 24.45
C ALA A 455 -29.50 -28.71 23.65
N GLY A 456 -30.18 -27.75 24.29
CA GLY A 456 -31.20 -26.94 23.60
C GLY A 456 -30.68 -25.88 22.65
N ILE A 457 -29.47 -25.37 22.87
CA ILE A 457 -28.90 -24.27 22.04
C ILE A 457 -27.87 -24.80 21.03
N THR A 458 -27.16 -25.87 21.37
CA THR A 458 -26.13 -26.51 20.50
C THR A 458 -26.66 -27.66 19.65
N THR A 459 -27.79 -28.22 19.96
CA THR A 459 -28.40 -29.35 19.22
C THR A 459 -28.81 -29.02 17.81
N ASP A 460 -29.14 -27.76 17.51
CA ASP A 460 -29.55 -27.36 16.17
C ASP A 460 -28.34 -27.19 15.23
N ALA A 461 -27.22 -26.70 15.75
CA ALA A 461 -26.00 -26.50 14.99
C ALA A 461 -25.12 -27.78 14.89
N PHE A 462 -25.08 -28.57 15.99
CA PHE A 462 -24.25 -29.77 16.11
C PHE A 462 -25.11 -30.95 16.70
N PRO A 463 -25.97 -31.56 15.91
CA PRO A 463 -26.87 -32.59 16.35
C PRO A 463 -26.09 -33.84 16.83
N PRO A 464 -26.39 -34.39 18.02
CA PRO A 464 -25.74 -35.61 18.53
C PRO A 464 -26.15 -36.87 17.79
N GLU A 465 -27.27 -36.81 17.08
CA GLU A 465 -27.82 -37.93 16.34
C GLU A 465 -28.41 -37.50 14.99
N LEU A 466 -28.25 -38.36 13.98
CA LEU A 466 -28.95 -38.23 12.70
C LEU A 466 -30.24 -39.03 12.77
N VAL A 467 -31.38 -38.35 12.66
CA VAL A 467 -32.68 -39.04 12.54
C VAL A 467 -33.02 -39.21 11.04
N HIS A 468 -33.19 -40.47 10.61
CA HIS A 468 -33.63 -40.81 9.26
C HIS A 468 -34.71 -41.92 9.29
N ARG A 469 -35.86 -41.63 8.73
CA ARG A 469 -37.00 -42.55 8.65
C ARG A 469 -37.38 -43.18 10.02
N GLY A 470 -37.38 -42.37 11.07
CA GLY A 470 -37.76 -42.78 12.41
C GLY A 470 -36.71 -43.59 13.16
N ARG A 471 -35.47 -43.67 12.68
CA ARG A 471 -34.33 -44.28 13.34
C ARG A 471 -33.29 -43.23 13.65
N SER A 472 -32.71 -43.28 14.85
CA SER A 472 -31.59 -42.43 15.32
C SER A 472 -30.27 -43.14 15.14
N PHE A 473 -29.29 -42.40 14.57
CA PHE A 473 -27.91 -42.87 14.42
C PHE A 473 -26.97 -41.90 15.10
N LYS A 474 -26.04 -42.38 15.90
CA LYS A 474 -25.14 -41.58 16.72
C LYS A 474 -24.08 -40.88 15.84
N LEU A 475 -23.89 -39.57 16.08
CA LEU A 475 -22.85 -38.74 15.52
C LEU A 475 -21.75 -38.51 16.57
N GLY A 476 -20.51 -38.81 16.19
CA GLY A 476 -19.32 -38.47 16.96
C GLY A 476 -18.60 -37.30 16.30
N TYR A 477 -18.18 -36.34 17.08
CA TYR A 477 -17.36 -35.21 16.62
C TYR A 477 -15.97 -35.37 17.19
N HIS A 478 -14.96 -35.46 16.29
CA HIS A 478 -13.56 -35.55 16.66
C HIS A 478 -12.79 -34.48 15.90
N HIS A 479 -11.98 -33.71 16.59
CA HIS A 479 -11.15 -32.67 15.98
C HIS A 479 -9.68 -32.94 16.33
N ASP A 480 -9.03 -33.72 15.46
CA ASP A 480 -7.58 -34.00 15.52
C ASP A 480 -7.03 -34.00 14.09
N PRO A 481 -6.55 -32.80 13.61
CA PRO A 481 -6.05 -32.65 12.25
C PRO A 481 -4.91 -33.63 11.97
N GLY A 482 -5.17 -34.64 11.13
CA GLY A 482 -4.23 -35.68 10.73
C GLY A 482 -4.56 -37.09 11.27
N ALA A 483 -5.53 -37.24 12.15
CA ALA A 483 -6.10 -38.54 12.54
C ALA A 483 -7.04 -39.07 11.45
N ALA A 484 -7.12 -40.39 11.33
CA ALA A 484 -7.96 -41.04 10.30
C ALA A 484 -9.49 -40.83 10.57
N ASP A 485 -9.85 -40.44 11.76
CA ASP A 485 -11.20 -40.19 12.27
C ASP A 485 -11.47 -38.71 12.58
N ASP A 486 -10.59 -37.82 12.11
CA ASP A 486 -10.83 -36.37 12.19
C ASP A 486 -12.10 -35.96 11.46
N GLY A 487 -12.99 -35.26 12.15
CA GLY A 487 -14.26 -34.78 11.60
C GLY A 487 -15.50 -35.36 12.27
N VAL A 488 -16.53 -35.66 11.46
CA VAL A 488 -17.80 -36.20 11.95
C VAL A 488 -17.93 -37.68 11.59
N THR A 489 -18.00 -38.50 12.61
CA THR A 489 -18.15 -39.96 12.46
C THR A 489 -19.58 -40.37 12.72
N LEU A 490 -20.22 -41.02 11.75
CA LEU A 490 -21.55 -41.57 11.85
C LEU A 490 -21.46 -43.08 12.14
N THR A 491 -22.01 -43.50 13.26
CA THR A 491 -22.05 -44.93 13.65
C THR A 491 -23.38 -45.55 13.24
N LEU A 492 -23.31 -46.56 12.35
CA LEU A 492 -24.50 -47.30 11.88
C LEU A 492 -24.32 -48.79 12.03
N PRO A 493 -25.43 -49.52 12.28
CA PRO A 493 -25.43 -50.97 12.10
C PRO A 493 -25.35 -51.32 10.61
N LEU A 494 -24.66 -52.43 10.26
CA LEU A 494 -24.44 -52.87 8.89
C LEU A 494 -25.75 -53.00 8.06
N THR A 495 -26.85 -53.32 8.72
CA THR A 495 -28.18 -53.42 8.11
C THR A 495 -28.80 -52.10 7.70
N ALA A 496 -28.27 -50.97 8.20
CA ALA A 496 -28.73 -49.62 7.88
C ALA A 496 -27.87 -48.91 6.84
N LEU A 497 -26.75 -49.48 6.44
CA LEU A 497 -25.76 -48.85 5.56
C LEU A 497 -26.36 -48.42 4.20
N ASN A 498 -27.20 -49.25 3.59
CA ASN A 498 -27.83 -48.97 2.30
C ASN A 498 -29.12 -48.11 2.41
N GLN A 499 -29.52 -47.72 3.61
CA GLN A 499 -30.74 -46.95 3.84
C GLN A 499 -30.51 -45.45 3.94
N LEU A 500 -29.24 -45.03 4.12
CA LEU A 500 -28.84 -43.64 4.22
C LEU A 500 -28.27 -43.15 2.89
N PRO A 501 -28.87 -42.13 2.26
CA PRO A 501 -28.32 -41.55 1.04
C PRO A 501 -27.05 -40.77 1.32
N ALA A 502 -26.01 -40.98 0.51
CA ALA A 502 -24.69 -40.37 0.67
C ALA A 502 -24.72 -38.83 0.74
N ASN A 503 -25.57 -38.20 -0.06
CA ASN A 503 -25.72 -36.74 -0.06
C ASN A 503 -26.21 -36.17 1.29
N ARG A 504 -26.96 -36.93 2.08
CA ARG A 504 -27.37 -36.47 3.40
C ARG A 504 -26.26 -36.53 4.42
N CYS A 505 -25.29 -37.42 4.23
CA CYS A 505 -24.10 -37.50 5.05
C CYS A 505 -23.11 -36.35 4.76
N GLU A 506 -23.12 -35.85 3.54
CA GLU A 506 -22.25 -34.74 3.14
C GLU A 506 -22.65 -33.38 3.75
N TRP A 507 -23.95 -33.16 4.01
CA TRP A 507 -24.52 -31.89 4.52
C TRP A 507 -25.15 -32.06 5.91
N LEU A 508 -24.48 -32.82 6.76
CA LEU A 508 -25.05 -33.38 7.96
C LEU A 508 -25.11 -32.39 9.13
N VAL A 509 -24.13 -31.51 9.24
CA VAL A 509 -23.92 -30.67 10.42
C VAL A 509 -24.08 -29.20 10.06
N PRO A 510 -25.20 -28.55 10.47
CA PRO A 510 -25.45 -27.14 10.17
C PRO A 510 -24.30 -26.20 10.61
N GLY A 511 -23.72 -26.43 11.78
CA GLY A 511 -22.62 -25.63 12.31
C GLY A 511 -21.32 -25.68 11.49
N LEU A 512 -21.11 -26.74 10.68
CA LEU A 512 -19.93 -26.88 9.80
C LEU A 512 -20.19 -26.47 8.35
N LEU A 513 -21.44 -26.11 7.99
CA LEU A 513 -21.81 -25.82 6.61
C LEU A 513 -21.03 -24.62 6.04
N LYS A 514 -20.88 -23.56 6.80
CA LYS A 514 -20.16 -22.36 6.36
C LYS A 514 -18.70 -22.66 6.04
N GLU A 515 -18.02 -23.38 6.93
CA GLU A 515 -16.61 -23.75 6.74
C GLU A 515 -16.45 -24.71 5.55
N LYS A 516 -17.36 -25.69 5.42
CA LYS A 516 -17.37 -26.62 4.30
C LYS A 516 -17.62 -25.91 2.98
N VAL A 517 -18.60 -25.01 2.90
CA VAL A 517 -18.87 -24.21 1.70
C VAL A 517 -17.65 -23.34 1.37
N LEU A 518 -17.04 -22.69 2.36
CA LEU A 518 -15.84 -21.90 2.17
C LEU A 518 -14.67 -22.74 1.64
N ALA A 519 -14.47 -23.94 2.19
CA ALA A 519 -13.44 -24.86 1.72
C ALA A 519 -13.71 -25.29 0.28
N LEU A 520 -14.95 -25.62 -0.06
CA LEU A 520 -15.36 -25.97 -1.43
C LEU A 520 -15.15 -24.79 -2.40
N LEU A 521 -15.52 -23.57 -2.01
CA LEU A 521 -15.29 -22.36 -2.81
C LEU A 521 -13.79 -22.13 -3.07
N LYS A 522 -12.94 -22.44 -2.11
CA LYS A 522 -11.47 -22.35 -2.27
C LYS A 522 -10.90 -23.35 -3.27
N THR A 523 -11.55 -24.49 -3.50
CA THR A 523 -11.13 -25.50 -4.50
C THR A 523 -11.53 -25.14 -5.94
N LEU A 524 -12.42 -24.16 -6.14
CA LEU A 524 -12.84 -23.72 -7.46
C LEU A 524 -11.67 -23.14 -8.27
N GLN A 525 -11.70 -23.34 -9.58
CA GLN A 525 -10.75 -22.70 -10.50
C GLN A 525 -10.81 -21.19 -10.36
N GLN A 526 -9.67 -20.52 -10.50
CA GLN A 526 -9.49 -19.08 -10.26
C GLN A 526 -10.51 -18.19 -11.00
N LYS A 527 -10.90 -18.55 -12.24
CA LYS A 527 -11.88 -17.80 -13.05
C LYS A 527 -13.30 -17.77 -12.44
N TYR A 528 -13.68 -18.80 -11.68
CA TYR A 528 -14.98 -18.86 -11.00
C TYR A 528 -14.89 -18.23 -9.61
N ARG A 529 -13.79 -18.50 -8.89
CA ARG A 529 -13.54 -17.97 -7.56
C ARG A 529 -13.48 -16.43 -7.52
N HIS A 530 -12.97 -15.81 -8.57
CA HIS A 530 -12.91 -14.34 -8.69
C HIS A 530 -14.29 -13.68 -8.73
N ARG A 531 -15.31 -14.37 -9.23
CA ARG A 531 -16.69 -13.86 -9.29
C ARG A 531 -17.45 -13.97 -7.97
N LEU A 532 -16.90 -14.69 -7.01
CA LEU A 532 -17.52 -15.02 -5.72
C LEU A 532 -16.80 -14.34 -4.54
N GLN A 533 -16.05 -13.26 -4.79
CA GLN A 533 -15.36 -12.52 -3.74
C GLN A 533 -16.25 -11.42 -3.19
N PRO A 534 -16.26 -11.20 -1.85
CA PRO A 534 -15.50 -11.96 -0.83
C PRO A 534 -16.14 -13.31 -0.50
N LEU A 535 -15.34 -14.39 -0.48
CA LEU A 535 -15.81 -15.77 -0.31
C LEU A 535 -16.56 -16.01 0.99
N ASP A 536 -16.19 -15.28 2.07
CA ASP A 536 -16.82 -15.40 3.40
C ASP A 536 -18.29 -14.92 3.38
N GLU A 537 -18.59 -13.86 2.64
CA GLU A 537 -19.97 -13.37 2.47
C GLU A 537 -20.80 -14.35 1.67
N PHE A 538 -20.23 -14.93 0.60
CA PHE A 538 -20.89 -15.95 -0.21
C PHE A 538 -21.15 -17.25 0.55
N ALA A 539 -20.28 -17.63 1.46
CA ALA A 539 -20.46 -18.80 2.31
C ALA A 539 -21.50 -18.59 3.42
N THR A 540 -21.87 -17.33 3.72
CA THR A 540 -22.82 -16.97 4.78
C THR A 540 -24.26 -16.83 4.24
N ASN A 541 -24.41 -16.48 2.95
CA ASN A 541 -25.70 -16.38 2.24
C ASN A 541 -26.07 -17.70 1.57
#